data_35e1a453fa837598f1784137a5e74113
#
_entry.id   35e1a453fa837598f1784137a5e74113
#
_cell.length_a   1.000
_cell.length_b   1.000
_cell.length_c   1.000
_cell.angle_alpha   90.00
_cell.angle_beta   90.00
_cell.angle_gamma   90.00
#
_symmetry.space_group_name_H-M   'P 1'
#
loop_
_entity.id
_entity.type
_entity.pdbx_description
1 polymer ?
#
loop_
_entity_poly.entity_id
_entity_poly.type
_entity_poly.pdbx_seq_one_letter_code
_entity_poly.pdbx_strand_id
1 'polypeptide(L)'
;MICNWINPNLTIKAKLLYRVSDQGDDPKIFHSFCDNRGPIIFFIKINNGYRFGAFTGLSWTSNNKPIKDKNAFLFSLNNKLKFENTGGNTVYHAKDIGPIFGDYFFGNFGYKGEHDFDLVIQPNHCLNGKHNYCDSQCGSYTFSNKQLVGEKFEGKFYFDIINYEVYSIQL
;
A
#
# COMPACT_ATOMS: atom_id res chain seq x y z
N MET A 1 -17.26 -5.37 -6.34
CA MET A 1 -16.27 -4.42 -6.88
C MET A 1 -14.85 -4.96 -6.72
N ILE A 2 -14.24 -4.95 -5.53
CA ILE A 2 -12.84 -5.39 -5.33
C ILE A 2 -12.63 -6.85 -5.76
N CYS A 3 -13.53 -7.76 -5.42
CA CYS A 3 -13.43 -9.16 -5.86
C CYS A 3 -13.30 -9.28 -7.37
N ASN A 4 -14.09 -8.48 -8.13
CA ASN A 4 -14.01 -8.47 -9.59
C ASN A 4 -12.67 -7.89 -10.10
N TRP A 5 -12.04 -7.00 -9.34
CA TRP A 5 -10.71 -6.47 -9.70
C TRP A 5 -9.59 -7.47 -9.47
N ILE A 6 -9.75 -8.35 -8.48
CA ILE A 6 -8.79 -9.43 -8.20
C ILE A 6 -9.00 -10.56 -9.20
N ASN A 7 -10.21 -11.13 -9.23
CA ASN A 7 -10.61 -12.16 -10.20
C ASN A 7 -12.13 -12.25 -10.30
N PRO A 8 -12.73 -11.88 -11.44
CA PRO A 8 -14.18 -11.89 -11.61
C PRO A 8 -14.81 -13.30 -11.64
N ASN A 9 -14.01 -14.34 -11.88
CA ASN A 9 -14.46 -15.72 -12.05
C ASN A 9 -14.37 -16.56 -10.77
N LEU A 10 -13.87 -16.01 -9.67
CA LEU A 10 -13.65 -16.77 -8.45
C LEU A 10 -14.44 -16.18 -7.27
N THR A 11 -14.86 -17.08 -6.38
CA THR A 11 -15.35 -16.68 -5.06
C THR A 11 -14.16 -16.42 -4.15
N ILE A 12 -14.01 -15.16 -3.72
CA ILE A 12 -12.89 -14.73 -2.88
C ILE A 12 -13.29 -14.81 -1.42
N LYS A 13 -12.49 -15.51 -0.62
CA LYS A 13 -12.56 -15.48 0.83
C LYS A 13 -11.43 -14.62 1.38
N ALA A 14 -11.76 -13.73 2.31
CA ALA A 14 -10.78 -12.88 2.98
C ALA A 14 -10.71 -13.22 4.48
N LYS A 15 -9.48 -13.30 5.01
CA LYS A 15 -9.22 -13.51 6.44
C LYS A 15 -8.41 -12.32 6.95
N LEU A 16 -8.91 -11.64 7.99
CA LEU A 16 -8.17 -10.58 8.67
C LEU A 16 -6.88 -11.17 9.27
N LEU A 17 -5.76 -10.57 8.91
CA LEU A 17 -4.43 -10.89 9.45
C LEU A 17 -4.01 -9.87 10.50
N TYR A 18 -4.20 -8.60 10.21
CA TYR A 18 -3.64 -7.51 11.01
C TYR A 18 -4.55 -6.28 10.95
N ARG A 19 -4.67 -5.59 12.08
CA ARG A 19 -5.31 -4.28 12.18
C ARG A 19 -4.48 -3.41 13.12
N VAL A 20 -4.04 -2.25 12.65
CA VAL A 20 -3.11 -1.41 13.40
C VAL A 20 -3.65 -0.97 14.74
N SER A 21 -4.96 -0.69 14.86
CA SER A 21 -5.60 -0.32 16.12
C SER A 21 -5.56 -1.42 17.19
N ASP A 22 -5.46 -2.68 16.79
CA ASP A 22 -5.55 -3.83 17.69
C ASP A 22 -4.16 -4.38 18.07
N GLN A 23 -3.22 -4.40 17.10
CA GLN A 23 -1.91 -5.00 17.26
C GLN A 23 -0.77 -3.98 17.47
N GLY A 24 -1.04 -2.70 17.19
CA GLY A 24 0.00 -1.66 17.24
C GLY A 24 0.68 -1.44 15.90
N ASP A 25 1.59 -0.47 15.83
CA ASP A 25 2.17 0.10 14.61
C ASP A 25 3.69 -0.21 14.48
N ASP A 26 4.13 -1.32 15.06
CA ASP A 26 5.52 -1.78 14.93
C ASP A 26 5.65 -2.65 13.66
N PRO A 27 6.62 -2.36 12.76
CA PRO A 27 6.85 -3.19 11.57
C PRO A 27 7.07 -4.66 11.86
N LYS A 28 7.76 -4.99 12.97
CA LYS A 28 7.99 -6.39 13.37
C LYS A 28 6.69 -7.11 13.67
N ILE A 29 5.74 -6.43 14.30
CA ILE A 29 4.40 -6.98 14.56
C ILE A 29 3.67 -7.17 13.24
N PHE A 30 3.64 -6.14 12.36
CA PHE A 30 3.04 -6.24 11.03
C PHE A 30 3.59 -7.46 10.27
N HIS A 31 4.92 -7.62 10.17
CA HIS A 31 5.55 -8.73 9.46
C HIS A 31 5.24 -10.09 10.08
N SER A 32 5.17 -10.19 11.41
CA SER A 32 4.81 -11.45 12.08
C SER A 32 3.42 -11.97 11.72
N PHE A 33 2.48 -11.07 11.42
CA PHE A 33 1.12 -11.40 11.02
C PHE A 33 0.96 -11.58 9.50
N CYS A 34 1.70 -10.82 8.70
CA CYS A 34 1.44 -10.67 7.26
C CYS A 34 2.40 -11.44 6.35
N ASP A 35 3.64 -11.73 6.79
CA ASP A 35 4.62 -12.42 5.96
C ASP A 35 4.20 -13.87 5.68
N ASN A 36 4.43 -14.31 4.43
CA ASN A 36 4.16 -15.66 3.95
C ASN A 36 2.69 -16.10 4.07
N ARG A 37 1.74 -15.15 3.95
CA ARG A 37 0.29 -15.41 4.05
C ARG A 37 -0.44 -15.47 2.71
N GLY A 38 0.29 -15.54 1.58
CA GLY A 38 -0.27 -15.54 0.23
C GLY A 38 -0.65 -14.14 -0.26
N PRO A 39 -1.52 -14.05 -1.27
CA PRO A 39 -2.04 -12.77 -1.72
C PRO A 39 -2.68 -11.99 -0.57
N ILE A 40 -2.39 -10.69 -0.49
CA ILE A 40 -2.92 -9.83 0.56
C ILE A 40 -3.49 -8.52 0.01
N ILE A 41 -4.48 -8.02 0.72
CA ILE A 41 -5.10 -6.72 0.44
C ILE A 41 -5.05 -5.84 1.67
N PHE A 42 -4.77 -4.57 1.46
CA PHE A 42 -4.71 -3.51 2.47
C PHE A 42 -5.90 -2.58 2.31
N PHE A 43 -6.55 -2.25 3.42
CA PHE A 43 -7.57 -1.21 3.50
C PHE A 43 -7.11 -0.13 4.46
N ILE A 44 -7.04 1.10 3.98
CA ILE A 44 -6.50 2.25 4.69
C ILE A 44 -7.60 3.29 4.83
N LYS A 45 -7.78 3.83 6.04
CA LYS A 45 -8.66 4.96 6.34
C LYS A 45 -7.81 6.11 6.88
N ILE A 46 -7.98 7.29 6.30
CA ILE A 46 -7.25 8.50 6.68
C ILE A 46 -8.16 9.56 7.31
N ASN A 47 -7.56 10.57 7.91
CA ASN A 47 -8.22 11.60 8.73
C ASN A 47 -9.27 12.43 7.99
N ASN A 48 -9.13 12.65 6.67
CA ASN A 48 -10.14 13.33 5.85
C ASN A 48 -11.34 12.44 5.48
N GLY A 49 -11.39 11.19 5.98
CA GLY A 49 -12.47 10.24 5.75
C GLY A 49 -12.32 9.37 4.50
N TYR A 50 -11.31 9.61 3.67
CA TYR A 50 -11.05 8.77 2.50
C TYR A 50 -10.61 7.36 2.89
N ARG A 51 -11.03 6.41 2.06
CA ARG A 51 -10.68 5.00 2.16
C ARG A 51 -10.13 4.54 0.84
N PHE A 52 -8.95 3.98 0.90
CA PHE A 52 -8.23 3.44 -0.24
C PHE A 52 -7.42 2.22 0.18
N GLY A 53 -6.68 1.66 -0.73
CA GLY A 53 -5.85 0.51 -0.40
C GLY A 53 -5.01 0.03 -1.56
N ALA A 54 -4.44 -1.14 -1.34
CA ALA A 54 -3.55 -1.79 -2.27
C ALA A 54 -3.73 -3.31 -2.22
N PHE A 55 -3.45 -3.97 -3.33
CA PHE A 55 -3.46 -5.42 -3.47
C PHE A 55 -2.14 -5.90 -4.05
N THR A 56 -1.63 -7.01 -3.54
CA THR A 56 -0.57 -7.80 -4.16
C THR A 56 -0.99 -9.26 -4.27
N GLY A 57 -0.74 -9.86 -5.43
CA GLY A 57 -0.95 -11.27 -5.69
C GLY A 57 0.13 -12.19 -5.11
N LEU A 58 1.19 -11.61 -4.53
CA LEU A 58 2.31 -12.31 -3.95
C LEU A 58 2.26 -12.33 -2.42
N SER A 59 2.93 -13.30 -1.81
CA SER A 59 3.16 -13.28 -0.38
C SER A 59 4.09 -12.14 0.00
N TRP A 60 3.74 -11.40 1.05
CA TRP A 60 4.65 -10.45 1.66
C TRP A 60 5.85 -11.18 2.27
N THR A 61 7.02 -10.54 2.28
CA THR A 61 8.24 -11.09 2.88
C THR A 61 9.10 -9.94 3.41
N SER A 62 10.02 -10.23 4.31
CA SER A 62 10.95 -9.24 4.87
C SER A 62 12.33 -9.31 4.23
N ASN A 63 12.41 -9.44 2.91
CA ASN A 63 13.67 -9.72 2.19
C ASN A 63 14.44 -8.48 1.72
N ASN A 64 13.92 -7.27 1.98
CA ASN A 64 14.49 -5.99 1.56
C ASN A 64 14.73 -5.88 0.04
N LYS A 65 13.80 -6.37 -0.76
CA LYS A 65 13.92 -6.36 -2.23
C LYS A 65 12.68 -5.79 -2.90
N PRO A 66 12.85 -5.06 -3.99
CA PRO A 66 11.76 -4.74 -4.89
C PRO A 66 11.28 -6.01 -5.61
N ILE A 67 9.98 -6.12 -5.81
CA ILE A 67 9.35 -7.26 -6.46
C ILE A 67 8.40 -6.77 -7.54
N LYS A 68 8.43 -7.47 -8.68
CA LYS A 68 7.52 -7.24 -9.79
C LYS A 68 6.30 -8.15 -9.62
N ASP A 69 5.17 -7.57 -9.29
CA ASP A 69 3.88 -8.25 -9.25
C ASP A 69 2.93 -7.66 -10.29
N LYS A 70 2.72 -8.39 -11.38
CA LYS A 70 1.82 -7.95 -12.47
C LYS A 70 0.36 -7.81 -12.03
N ASN A 71 -0.03 -8.42 -10.92
CA ASN A 71 -1.39 -8.39 -10.39
C ASN A 71 -1.59 -7.30 -9.33
N ALA A 72 -0.52 -6.63 -8.89
CA ALA A 72 -0.62 -5.57 -7.89
C ALA A 72 -1.38 -4.36 -8.45
N PHE A 73 -2.20 -3.74 -7.61
CA PHE A 73 -2.91 -2.50 -7.93
C PHE A 73 -3.17 -1.67 -6.68
N LEU A 74 -3.31 -0.36 -6.87
CA LEU A 74 -3.87 0.54 -5.88
C LEU A 74 -5.37 0.75 -6.18
N PHE A 75 -6.13 1.19 -5.18
CA PHE A 75 -7.55 1.49 -5.38
C PHE A 75 -8.08 2.56 -4.43
N SER A 76 -9.08 3.31 -4.89
CA SER A 76 -9.89 4.20 -4.07
C SER A 76 -11.30 3.64 -3.91
N LEU A 77 -11.74 3.45 -2.66
CA LEU A 77 -13.11 3.03 -2.37
C LEU A 77 -14.10 4.17 -2.58
N ASN A 78 -13.73 5.39 -2.19
CA ASN A 78 -14.58 6.56 -2.32
C ASN A 78 -14.90 6.86 -3.79
N ASN A 79 -13.88 6.78 -4.65
CA ASN A 79 -14.03 7.04 -6.08
C ASN A 79 -14.39 5.79 -6.90
N LYS A 80 -14.36 4.60 -6.30
CA LYS A 80 -14.60 3.30 -6.97
C LYS A 80 -13.65 3.07 -8.15
N LEU A 81 -12.40 3.47 -7.99
CA LEU A 81 -11.36 3.39 -9.01
C LEU A 81 -10.31 2.35 -8.65
N LYS A 82 -9.83 1.64 -9.66
CA LYS A 82 -8.66 0.77 -9.64
C LYS A 82 -7.54 1.44 -10.43
N PHE A 83 -6.34 1.39 -9.93
CA PHE A 83 -5.14 1.94 -10.56
C PHE A 83 -4.18 0.79 -10.86
N GLU A 84 -4.05 0.47 -12.13
CA GLU A 84 -3.17 -0.60 -12.60
C GLU A 84 -1.70 -0.20 -12.44
N ASN A 85 -0.85 -1.21 -12.28
CA ASN A 85 0.59 -0.97 -12.36
C ASN A 85 1.05 -0.80 -13.81
N THR A 86 2.17 -0.11 -13.99
CA THR A 86 2.76 0.21 -15.30
C THR A 86 3.73 -0.86 -15.80
N GLY A 87 3.94 -1.93 -15.02
CA GLY A 87 4.78 -3.07 -15.38
C GLY A 87 6.20 -3.07 -14.80
N GLY A 88 6.59 -2.06 -14.00
CA GLY A 88 7.84 -1.99 -13.23
C GLY A 88 7.83 -2.85 -11.97
N ASN A 89 8.74 -2.54 -11.02
CA ASN A 89 8.62 -3.05 -9.66
C ASN A 89 7.41 -2.40 -9.00
N THR A 90 6.58 -3.19 -8.34
CA THR A 90 5.28 -2.74 -7.86
C THR A 90 5.13 -2.83 -6.36
N VAL A 91 6.00 -3.59 -5.70
CA VAL A 91 6.00 -3.79 -4.25
C VAL A 91 7.43 -3.82 -3.74
N TYR A 92 7.68 -3.21 -2.59
CA TYR A 92 8.98 -3.32 -1.91
C TYR A 92 8.80 -3.96 -0.54
N HIS A 93 9.48 -5.08 -0.30
CA HIS A 93 9.35 -5.88 0.92
C HIS A 93 10.39 -5.48 1.97
N ALA A 94 10.30 -4.25 2.49
CA ALA A 94 11.17 -3.77 3.54
C ALA A 94 10.84 -4.44 4.89
N LYS A 95 11.86 -4.91 5.61
CA LYS A 95 11.69 -5.58 6.91
C LYS A 95 11.40 -4.64 8.08
N ASP A 96 11.82 -3.39 7.97
CA ASP A 96 11.76 -2.39 9.04
C ASP A 96 10.73 -1.28 8.76
N ILE A 97 9.92 -1.44 7.71
CA ILE A 97 8.90 -0.50 7.27
C ILE A 97 7.60 -1.28 7.03
N GLY A 98 6.46 -0.61 7.10
CA GLY A 98 5.17 -1.21 6.77
C GLY A 98 5.00 -1.43 5.26
N PRO A 99 3.76 -1.54 4.78
CA PRO A 99 3.50 -1.80 3.36
C PRO A 99 4.04 -0.70 2.46
N ILE A 100 4.78 -1.09 1.43
CA ILE A 100 5.31 -0.20 0.40
C ILE A 100 4.86 -0.70 -0.97
N PHE A 101 4.22 0.18 -1.74
CA PHE A 101 3.84 -0.06 -3.13
C PHE A 101 4.54 0.98 -4.01
N GLY A 102 5.07 0.51 -5.14
CA GLY A 102 5.84 1.31 -6.09
C GLY A 102 7.31 0.92 -6.16
N ASP A 103 7.97 1.46 -7.16
CA ASP A 103 9.38 1.22 -7.40
C ASP A 103 10.26 2.15 -6.55
N TYR A 104 11.40 1.64 -6.17
CA TYR A 104 12.46 2.40 -5.57
C TYR A 104 13.16 3.20 -6.69
N PHE A 105 12.78 4.44 -6.88
CA PHE A 105 13.45 5.30 -7.84
C PHE A 105 14.73 5.89 -7.23
N PHE A 106 15.88 5.35 -7.60
CA PHE A 106 17.15 6.03 -7.45
C PHE A 106 17.22 7.18 -8.46
N GLY A 107 16.54 8.28 -8.19
CA GLY A 107 16.70 9.48 -8.98
C GLY A 107 18.08 10.08 -8.77
N ASN A 108 18.86 10.24 -9.82
CA ASN A 108 20.13 10.97 -9.87
C ASN A 108 19.97 12.50 -9.62
N PHE A 109 18.94 12.92 -8.91
CA PHE A 109 18.70 14.31 -8.55
C PHE A 109 19.05 14.54 -7.09
N GLY A 110 20.34 14.66 -6.79
CA GLY A 110 20.98 15.45 -5.73
C GLY A 110 20.36 15.59 -4.33
N TYR A 111 19.24 14.96 -4.01
CA TYR A 111 18.61 14.99 -2.69
C TYR A 111 18.93 13.71 -1.93
N LYS A 112 19.80 13.85 -0.95
CA LYS A 112 20.14 12.79 -0.01
C LYS A 112 18.91 12.42 0.82
N GLY A 113 18.37 11.22 0.64
CA GLY A 113 17.72 10.50 1.74
C GLY A 113 16.21 10.29 1.70
N GLU A 114 15.48 10.67 0.68
CA GLU A 114 14.05 10.33 0.59
C GLU A 114 13.81 9.35 -0.56
N HIS A 115 13.35 8.17 -0.21
CA HIS A 115 12.91 7.15 -1.15
C HIS A 115 11.49 7.52 -1.61
N ASP A 116 11.30 7.69 -2.90
CA ASP A 116 10.00 8.01 -3.47
C ASP A 116 9.30 6.71 -3.88
N PHE A 117 8.17 6.44 -3.26
CA PHE A 117 7.30 5.31 -3.55
C PHE A 117 5.88 5.82 -3.81
N ASP A 118 5.12 5.09 -4.61
CA ASP A 118 3.72 5.47 -4.91
C ASP A 118 2.85 5.47 -3.63
N LEU A 119 3.06 4.53 -2.72
CA LEU A 119 2.38 4.47 -1.42
C LEU A 119 3.28 3.86 -0.35
N VAL A 120 3.42 4.54 0.78
CA VAL A 120 4.20 4.05 1.94
C VAL A 120 3.45 4.24 3.24
N ILE A 121 3.41 3.18 4.04
CA ILE A 121 3.00 3.21 5.43
C ILE A 121 4.26 3.15 6.30
N GLN A 122 4.60 4.29 6.90
CA GLN A 122 5.80 4.44 7.72
C GLN A 122 5.65 3.78 9.09
N PRO A 123 6.73 3.24 9.67
CA PRO A 123 6.71 2.64 10.99
C PRO A 123 6.41 3.66 12.08
N ASN A 124 5.58 3.28 13.05
CA ASN A 124 5.19 4.12 14.18
C ASN A 124 4.57 5.49 13.80
N HIS A 125 3.99 5.61 12.61
CA HIS A 125 3.36 6.84 12.15
C HIS A 125 1.84 6.83 12.31
N CYS A 126 1.20 5.66 12.26
CA CYS A 126 -0.26 5.58 12.28
C CYS A 126 -0.84 5.95 13.66
N LEU A 127 -0.22 5.50 14.76
CA LEU A 127 -0.71 5.74 16.11
C LEU A 127 -0.12 6.97 16.80
N ASN A 128 0.92 7.57 16.24
CA ASN A 128 1.67 8.66 16.85
C ASN A 128 1.45 10.03 16.17
N GLY A 129 0.44 10.13 15.29
CA GLY A 129 0.10 11.39 14.60
C GLY A 129 1.20 11.89 13.65
N LYS A 130 2.02 10.98 13.14
CA LYS A 130 3.01 11.27 12.10
C LYS A 130 2.46 10.91 10.74
N HIS A 131 3.00 11.55 9.70
CA HIS A 131 2.47 11.42 8.35
C HIS A 131 3.02 10.19 7.62
N ASN A 132 2.13 9.54 6.90
CA ASN A 132 2.43 8.60 5.82
C ASN A 132 2.33 9.35 4.49
N TYR A 133 2.77 8.75 3.38
CA TYR A 133 2.70 9.47 2.10
C TYR A 133 2.37 8.59 0.90
N CYS A 134 1.88 9.24 -0.14
CA CYS A 134 1.83 8.73 -1.50
C CYS A 134 2.41 9.75 -2.48
N ASP A 135 3.08 9.28 -3.52
CA ASP A 135 3.64 10.12 -4.57
C ASP A 135 3.18 9.66 -5.96
N SER A 136 2.31 10.44 -6.58
CA SER A 136 1.76 10.14 -7.90
C SER A 136 2.74 10.34 -9.06
N GLN A 137 3.95 10.83 -8.81
CA GLN A 137 5.00 11.00 -9.81
C GLN A 137 5.98 9.82 -9.88
N CYS A 138 5.93 8.88 -8.94
CA CYS A 138 6.81 7.70 -8.95
C CYS A 138 6.55 6.75 -10.13
N GLY A 139 5.31 6.71 -10.63
CA GLY A 139 4.99 6.13 -11.93
C GLY A 139 4.86 4.61 -11.98
N SER A 140 4.92 3.89 -10.85
CA SER A 140 4.65 2.45 -10.83
C SER A 140 3.17 2.13 -10.94
N TYR A 141 2.30 3.10 -10.64
CA TYR A 141 0.85 3.01 -10.76
C TYR A 141 0.25 4.25 -11.43
N THR A 142 -0.85 4.05 -12.15
CA THR A 142 -1.54 5.11 -12.88
C THR A 142 -2.59 5.81 -12.00
N PHE A 143 -2.17 6.67 -11.08
CA PHE A 143 -3.10 7.41 -10.23
C PHE A 143 -2.71 8.89 -10.08
N SER A 144 -3.66 9.70 -9.59
CA SER A 144 -3.38 11.01 -9.00
C SER A 144 -3.76 11.01 -7.52
N ASN A 145 -3.13 11.86 -6.72
CA ASN A 145 -3.43 11.95 -5.29
C ASN A 145 -4.91 12.23 -5.04
N LYS A 146 -5.54 13.11 -5.82
CA LYS A 146 -6.97 13.41 -5.74
C LYS A 146 -7.83 12.15 -5.94
N GLN A 147 -7.44 11.28 -6.84
CA GLN A 147 -8.18 10.04 -7.10
C GLN A 147 -8.00 9.01 -5.98
N LEU A 148 -6.83 8.97 -5.33
CA LEU A 148 -6.52 8.00 -4.27
C LEU A 148 -6.98 8.49 -2.90
N VAL A 149 -6.56 9.66 -2.47
CA VAL A 149 -6.71 10.15 -1.08
C VAL A 149 -7.68 11.33 -0.93
N GLY A 150 -8.28 11.81 -2.01
CA GLY A 150 -9.27 12.87 -1.99
C GLY A 150 -8.73 14.30 -1.99
N GLU A 151 -7.44 14.48 -2.04
CA GLU A 151 -6.80 15.79 -2.04
C GLU A 151 -6.21 16.11 -3.42
N LYS A 152 -6.29 17.39 -3.79
CA LYS A 152 -5.75 17.87 -5.07
C LYS A 152 -4.29 18.30 -4.87
N PHE A 153 -3.38 17.38 -5.13
CA PHE A 153 -1.94 17.62 -5.01
C PHE A 153 -1.19 17.02 -6.20
N GLU A 154 -0.11 17.64 -6.62
CA GLU A 154 0.84 17.08 -7.59
C GLU A 154 2.13 16.70 -6.84
N GLY A 155 2.63 15.48 -7.07
CA GLY A 155 3.82 14.96 -6.38
C GLY A 155 3.50 14.24 -5.07
N LYS A 156 4.36 14.43 -4.08
CA LYS A 156 4.26 13.76 -2.77
C LYS A 156 3.15 14.38 -1.91
N PHE A 157 2.26 13.56 -1.41
CA PHE A 157 1.19 13.94 -0.51
C PHE A 157 1.29 13.19 0.82
N TYR A 158 1.27 13.94 1.92
CA TYR A 158 1.32 13.40 3.28
C TYR A 158 -0.07 13.29 3.88
N PHE A 159 -0.34 12.19 4.60
CA PHE A 159 -1.65 11.94 5.21
C PHE A 159 -1.52 11.20 6.54
N ASP A 160 -2.53 11.36 7.39
CA ASP A 160 -2.62 10.68 8.67
C ASP A 160 -3.56 9.50 8.58
N ILE A 161 -3.05 8.32 8.94
CA ILE A 161 -3.85 7.10 8.98
C ILE A 161 -4.60 7.05 10.31
N ILE A 162 -5.92 6.87 10.23
CA ILE A 162 -6.76 6.55 11.41
C ILE A 162 -6.69 5.06 11.72
N ASN A 163 -6.72 4.23 10.68
CA ASN A 163 -6.62 2.78 10.80
C ASN A 163 -6.23 2.16 9.47
N TYR A 164 -5.54 1.01 9.52
CA TYR A 164 -5.43 0.15 8.36
C TYR A 164 -5.55 -1.33 8.75
N GLU A 165 -6.06 -2.10 7.83
CA GLU A 165 -6.32 -3.52 7.96
C GLU A 165 -5.69 -4.29 6.82
N VAL A 166 -5.22 -5.49 7.12
CA VAL A 166 -4.61 -6.40 6.14
C VAL A 166 -5.32 -7.73 6.16
N TYR A 167 -5.72 -8.19 4.99
CA TYR A 167 -6.41 -9.46 4.82
C TYR A 167 -5.63 -10.37 3.87
N SER A 168 -5.50 -11.65 4.22
CA SER A 168 -5.13 -12.66 3.23
C SER A 168 -6.31 -13.00 2.34
N ILE A 169 -6.01 -13.27 1.07
CA ILE A 169 -6.99 -13.63 0.06
C ILE A 169 -6.81 -15.10 -0.30
N GLN A 170 -7.90 -15.86 -0.21
CA GLN A 170 -7.99 -17.23 -0.69
C GLN A 170 -8.87 -17.24 -1.95
N LEU A 171 -8.31 -17.78 -3.02
CA LEU A 171 -8.93 -17.90 -4.33
C LEU A 171 -9.53 -19.29 -4.54
#